data_9513f210763fea60b556672d530cd17b
#
_entry.id   9513f210763fea60b556672d530cd17b
#
_cell.length_a   1.000
_cell.length_b   1.000
_cell.length_c   1.000
_cell.angle_alpha   90.00
_cell.angle_beta   90.00
_cell.angle_gamma   90.00
#
_symmetry.space_group_name_H-M   'P 1'
#
loop_
_entity.id
_entity.type
_entity.pdbx_description
1 polymer ?
#
loop_
_entity_poly.entity_id
_entity_poly.type
_entity_poly.pdbx_seq_one_letter_code
_entity_poly.pdbx_strand_id
1 'polypeptide(L)'
;VLSLYADIQPRRNQDYLDMWVVHPSKKLPFDKLPTDKNYLVVESKVPKEFVFNKYKTFKTYGVQHQSIPNTADAPLGDALQIYLKHHPLAKGNKSKATEYKFLVLPDGTPLTAGNSITRILNKVFNKKIGSSMLRHIYLSSKYDVKDMIDTATGMGHSVSEQKKYLRESDAPSIDTIRLEIADLPPQ
;
A
#
# COMPACT_ATOMS: atom_id res chain seq x y z
N VAL A 1 -5.69 -7.84 -5.11
CA VAL A 1 -5.52 -6.44 -5.55
C VAL A 1 -6.53 -5.52 -4.87
N LEU A 2 -7.85 -5.83 -4.87
CA LEU A 2 -8.85 -4.96 -4.25
C LEU A 2 -8.53 -4.65 -2.79
N SER A 3 -8.21 -5.65 -1.97
CA SER A 3 -7.89 -5.50 -0.54
C SER A 3 -6.74 -4.52 -0.26
N LEU A 4 -5.81 -4.32 -1.20
CA LEU A 4 -4.76 -3.29 -1.10
C LEU A 4 -5.29 -1.85 -1.16
N TYR A 5 -6.56 -1.67 -1.53
CA TYR A 5 -7.21 -0.36 -1.65
C TYR A 5 -8.45 -0.21 -0.76
N ALA A 6 -8.94 -1.31 -0.19
CA ALA A 6 -10.14 -1.34 0.65
C ALA A 6 -9.82 -1.55 2.13
N ASP A 7 -8.86 -2.45 2.43
CA ASP A 7 -8.61 -2.90 3.81
C ASP A 7 -7.52 -2.08 4.51
N ILE A 8 -6.71 -1.34 3.75
CA ILE A 8 -5.62 -0.50 4.26
C ILE A 8 -5.61 0.86 3.56
N GLN A 9 -4.82 1.78 4.09
CA GLN A 9 -4.59 3.09 3.46
C GLN A 9 -4.06 2.91 2.02
N PRO A 10 -4.85 3.28 0.99
CA PRO A 10 -4.52 2.95 -0.38
C PRO A 10 -3.37 3.80 -0.92
N ARG A 11 -2.33 3.14 -1.39
CA ARG A 11 -1.14 3.77 -1.97
C ARG A 11 -1.24 3.90 -3.49
N ARG A 12 -0.21 4.47 -4.11
CA ARG A 12 -0.13 4.55 -5.58
C ARG A 12 0.13 3.17 -6.19
N ASN A 13 -0.38 2.93 -7.39
CA ASN A 13 -0.16 1.67 -8.11
C ASN A 13 1.33 1.32 -8.18
N GLN A 14 2.19 2.31 -8.45
CA GLN A 14 3.62 2.10 -8.61
C GLN A 14 4.28 1.54 -7.35
N ASP A 15 3.79 1.94 -6.17
CA ASP A 15 4.33 1.49 -4.89
C ASP A 15 4.19 -0.03 -4.73
N TYR A 16 3.11 -0.63 -5.28
CA TYR A 16 2.88 -2.07 -5.29
C TYR A 16 3.50 -2.79 -6.50
N LEU A 17 3.57 -2.14 -7.66
CA LEU A 17 4.18 -2.73 -8.87
C LEU A 17 5.69 -2.92 -8.72
N ASP A 18 6.34 -2.02 -7.98
CA ASP A 18 7.78 -2.09 -7.69
C ASP A 18 8.10 -2.99 -6.48
N MET A 19 7.09 -3.59 -5.84
CA MET A 19 7.25 -4.36 -4.61
C MET A 19 7.77 -5.77 -4.83
N TRP A 20 8.51 -6.25 -3.85
CA TRP A 20 9.04 -7.61 -3.77
C TRP A 20 8.52 -8.31 -2.52
N VAL A 21 8.26 -9.60 -2.63
CA VAL A 21 8.04 -10.47 -1.46
C VAL A 21 9.39 -10.88 -0.92
N VAL A 22 9.58 -10.78 0.38
CA VAL A 22 10.82 -11.18 1.05
C VAL A 22 10.53 -12.05 2.27
N HIS A 23 11.37 -13.06 2.45
CA HIS A 23 11.36 -13.94 3.62
C HIS A 23 12.65 -13.72 4.42
N PRO A 24 12.64 -12.83 5.43
CA PRO A 24 13.80 -12.59 6.26
C PRO A 24 14.31 -13.87 6.92
N SER A 25 15.62 -14.00 7.02
CA SER A 25 16.28 -15.16 7.60
C SER A 25 17.58 -14.75 8.30
N LYS A 26 18.21 -15.66 9.07
CA LYS A 26 19.52 -15.38 9.66
C LYS A 26 20.60 -15.00 8.65
N LYS A 27 20.46 -15.43 7.37
CA LYS A 27 21.41 -15.11 6.28
C LYS A 27 21.05 -13.79 5.58
N LEU A 28 19.78 -13.38 5.61
CA LEU A 28 19.29 -12.13 5.06
C LEU A 28 18.32 -11.51 6.09
N PRO A 29 18.85 -10.92 7.17
CA PRO A 29 18.02 -10.26 8.15
C PRO A 29 17.40 -9.00 7.57
N PHE A 30 16.27 -8.58 8.13
CA PHE A 30 15.45 -7.49 7.60
C PHE A 30 16.21 -6.16 7.48
N ASP A 31 17.04 -5.83 8.47
CA ASP A 31 17.87 -4.62 8.54
C ASP A 31 18.97 -4.55 7.46
N LYS A 32 19.22 -5.65 6.76
CA LYS A 32 20.20 -5.73 5.66
C LYS A 32 19.55 -5.77 4.27
N LEU A 33 18.23 -5.59 4.19
CA LEU A 33 17.56 -5.53 2.90
C LEU A 33 17.94 -4.24 2.14
N PRO A 34 18.11 -4.31 0.80
CA PRO A 34 18.30 -3.12 -0.02
C PRO A 34 17.19 -2.09 0.17
N THR A 35 17.54 -0.81 0.27
CA THR A 35 16.59 0.29 0.47
C THR A 35 16.08 0.91 -0.83
N ASP A 36 16.41 0.32 -1.98
CA ASP A 36 15.98 0.75 -3.31
C ASP A 36 14.70 0.05 -3.80
N LYS A 37 14.11 -0.81 -2.97
CA LYS A 37 12.91 -1.60 -3.26
C LYS A 37 11.85 -1.46 -2.17
N ASN A 38 10.60 -1.70 -2.53
CA ASN A 38 9.50 -1.88 -1.59
C ASN A 38 9.34 -3.38 -1.30
N TYR A 39 8.92 -3.72 -0.08
CA TYR A 39 8.82 -5.12 0.34
C TYR A 39 7.46 -5.46 0.96
N LEU A 40 6.96 -6.66 0.63
CA LEU A 40 6.03 -7.41 1.46
C LEU A 40 6.86 -8.38 2.29
N VAL A 41 6.90 -8.16 3.60
CA VAL A 41 7.65 -8.99 4.54
C VAL A 41 6.80 -10.17 4.98
N VAL A 42 7.33 -11.38 4.82
CA VAL A 42 6.64 -12.63 5.17
C VAL A 42 7.50 -13.42 6.16
N GLU A 43 6.97 -13.64 7.35
CA GLU A 43 7.63 -14.43 8.39
C GLU A 43 6.81 -15.68 8.71
N SER A 44 7.48 -16.83 8.77
CA SER A 44 6.80 -18.12 9.05
C SER A 44 5.58 -18.36 8.17
N LYS A 45 5.64 -17.96 6.89
CA LYS A 45 4.56 -18.00 5.88
C LYS A 45 3.39 -17.04 6.13
N VAL A 46 3.50 -16.14 7.10
CA VAL A 46 2.49 -15.13 7.42
C VAL A 46 2.95 -13.77 6.90
N PRO A 47 2.17 -13.08 6.06
CA PRO A 47 2.41 -11.68 5.70
C PRO A 47 2.35 -10.81 6.97
N LYS A 48 3.38 -10.00 7.21
CA LYS A 48 3.49 -9.17 8.41
C LYS A 48 3.23 -7.70 8.13
N GLU A 49 3.98 -7.16 7.18
CA GLU A 49 3.94 -5.74 6.87
C GLU A 49 4.37 -5.45 5.44
N PHE A 50 3.98 -4.29 4.96
CA PHE A 50 4.58 -3.64 3.81
C PHE A 50 5.64 -2.64 4.26
N VAL A 51 6.77 -2.63 3.58
CA VAL A 51 7.84 -1.64 3.79
C VAL A 51 8.04 -0.86 2.50
N PHE A 52 7.86 0.44 2.58
CA PHE A 52 7.97 1.35 1.44
C PHE A 52 9.25 2.18 1.56
N ASN A 53 10.28 1.77 0.81
CA ASN A 53 11.56 2.47 0.72
C ASN A 53 11.64 3.34 -0.54
N LYS A 54 10.78 3.06 -1.55
CA LYS A 54 10.83 3.75 -2.84
C LYS A 54 9.43 4.16 -3.28
N TYR A 55 9.11 5.44 -3.13
CA TYR A 55 7.83 6.03 -3.54
C TYR A 55 7.99 7.55 -3.79
N LYS A 56 6.98 8.17 -4.42
CA LYS A 56 7.07 9.55 -4.94
C LYS A 56 7.56 10.59 -3.92
N THR A 57 7.13 10.47 -2.67
CA THR A 57 7.40 11.44 -1.60
C THR A 57 8.36 10.91 -0.53
N PHE A 58 9.17 9.91 -0.86
CA PHE A 58 10.16 9.31 0.06
C PHE A 58 11.09 10.33 0.72
N LYS A 59 11.52 11.36 -0.03
CA LYS A 59 12.41 12.41 0.51
C LYS A 59 11.79 13.20 1.66
N THR A 60 10.46 13.27 1.72
CA THR A 60 9.73 14.00 2.77
C THR A 60 9.42 13.12 3.97
N TYR A 61 9.03 11.86 3.74
CA TYR A 61 8.47 11.00 4.79
C TYR A 61 9.36 9.80 5.16
N GLY A 62 10.48 9.59 4.45
CA GLY A 62 11.40 8.48 4.74
C GLY A 62 10.81 7.10 4.49
N VAL A 63 11.35 6.11 5.20
CA VAL A 63 10.84 4.73 5.15
C VAL A 63 9.50 4.64 5.85
N GLN A 64 8.54 3.99 5.23
CA GLN A 64 7.21 3.77 5.83
C GLN A 64 6.93 2.29 6.00
N HIS A 65 6.37 1.95 7.17
CA HIS A 65 5.93 0.62 7.55
C HIS A 65 4.41 0.60 7.63
N GLN A 66 3.77 -0.40 7.05
CA GLN A 66 2.33 -0.57 7.11
C GLN A 66 2.00 -2.01 7.49
N SER A 67 1.52 -2.19 8.71
CA SER A 67 1.08 -3.49 9.20
C SER A 67 -0.06 -4.04 8.36
N ILE A 68 -0.11 -5.36 8.22
CA ILE A 68 -1.16 -6.04 7.47
C ILE A 68 -2.27 -6.44 8.44
N PRO A 69 -3.48 -5.87 8.31
CA PRO A 69 -4.61 -6.27 9.13
C PRO A 69 -5.08 -7.68 8.72
N ASN A 70 -5.58 -8.41 9.70
CA ASN A 70 -6.23 -9.70 9.49
C ASN A 70 -7.41 -9.85 10.44
N THR A 71 -8.43 -9.05 10.21
CA THR A 71 -9.70 -9.03 10.94
C THR A 71 -10.85 -9.35 10.00
N ALA A 72 -12.04 -9.64 10.56
CA ALA A 72 -13.22 -9.89 9.75
C ALA A 72 -13.55 -8.73 8.80
N ASP A 73 -13.33 -7.48 9.26
CA ASP A 73 -13.61 -6.27 8.48
C ASP A 73 -12.46 -5.89 7.51
N ALA A 74 -11.27 -6.46 7.71
CA ALA A 74 -10.09 -6.19 6.88
C ALA A 74 -9.27 -7.47 6.65
N PRO A 75 -9.74 -8.41 5.81
CA PRO A 75 -9.16 -9.73 5.63
C PRO A 75 -7.93 -9.74 4.69
N LEU A 76 -7.20 -8.64 4.59
CA LEU A 76 -6.03 -8.52 3.71
C LEU A 76 -4.99 -9.61 3.99
N GLY A 77 -4.75 -9.95 5.28
CA GLY A 77 -3.80 -10.99 5.67
C GLY A 77 -4.14 -12.34 5.05
N ASP A 78 -5.40 -12.77 5.14
CA ASP A 78 -5.89 -14.01 4.56
C ASP A 78 -5.80 -14.00 3.03
N ALA A 79 -6.22 -12.90 2.40
CA ALA A 79 -6.13 -12.75 0.95
C ALA A 79 -4.67 -12.85 0.46
N LEU A 80 -3.72 -12.27 1.19
CA LEU A 80 -2.30 -12.36 0.89
C LEU A 80 -1.75 -13.77 1.12
N GLN A 81 -2.15 -14.47 2.18
CA GLN A 81 -1.74 -15.86 2.43
C GLN A 81 -2.19 -16.78 1.30
N ILE A 82 -3.45 -16.66 0.86
CA ILE A 82 -3.97 -17.41 -0.29
C ILE A 82 -3.18 -17.08 -1.56
N TYR A 83 -2.95 -15.79 -1.83
CA TYR A 83 -2.19 -15.34 -2.98
C TYR A 83 -0.77 -15.90 -2.98
N LEU A 84 -0.05 -15.80 -1.87
CA LEU A 84 1.32 -16.28 -1.73
C LEU A 84 1.41 -17.83 -1.84
N LYS A 85 0.43 -18.56 -1.30
CA LYS A 85 0.35 -20.04 -1.43
C LYS A 85 0.29 -20.48 -2.90
N HIS A 86 -0.36 -19.69 -3.75
CA HIS A 86 -0.54 -19.98 -5.17
C HIS A 86 0.37 -19.16 -6.08
N HIS A 87 1.29 -18.39 -5.52
CA HIS A 87 2.16 -17.49 -6.28
C HIS A 87 3.07 -18.27 -7.25
N PRO A 88 3.05 -17.94 -8.55
CA PRO A 88 3.79 -18.72 -9.57
C PRO A 88 5.29 -18.78 -9.28
N LEU A 89 5.89 -17.67 -8.85
CA LEU A 89 7.32 -17.61 -8.57
C LEU A 89 7.71 -18.30 -7.25
N ALA A 90 6.78 -18.48 -6.31
CA ALA A 90 7.05 -19.23 -5.08
C ALA A 90 7.13 -20.74 -5.32
N LYS A 91 6.32 -21.28 -6.25
CA LYS A 91 6.28 -22.72 -6.58
C LYS A 91 7.49 -23.21 -7.36
N GLY A 92 8.11 -22.35 -8.18
CA GLY A 92 9.29 -22.68 -9.00
C GLY A 92 10.61 -22.68 -8.22
N ASN A 93 10.63 -22.14 -7.03
CA ASN A 93 11.85 -21.94 -6.26
C ASN A 93 12.16 -23.11 -5.33
N LYS A 94 12.53 -24.26 -5.91
CA LYS A 94 13.33 -25.29 -5.20
C LYS A 94 14.71 -24.76 -4.80
N SER A 95 15.14 -23.61 -5.30
CA SER A 95 16.37 -22.93 -4.95
C SER A 95 16.07 -21.58 -4.28
N LYS A 96 16.18 -21.52 -2.98
CA LYS A 96 16.77 -20.43 -2.16
C LYS A 96 16.55 -18.95 -2.54
N ALA A 97 15.65 -18.55 -3.45
CA ALA A 97 15.38 -17.15 -3.67
C ALA A 97 14.64 -16.61 -2.44
N THR A 98 15.32 -15.78 -1.69
CA THR A 98 14.79 -15.11 -0.51
C THR A 98 13.84 -13.97 -0.89
N GLU A 99 13.79 -13.58 -2.18
CA GLU A 99 12.93 -12.52 -2.70
C GLU A 99 12.41 -12.81 -4.12
N TYR A 100 11.18 -12.35 -4.44
CA TYR A 100 10.58 -12.41 -5.77
C TYR A 100 9.54 -11.29 -5.94
N LYS A 101 9.18 -10.98 -7.20
CA LYS A 101 8.18 -9.92 -7.49
C LYS A 101 6.84 -10.21 -6.84
N PHE A 102 6.24 -9.18 -6.21
CA PHE A 102 4.97 -9.31 -5.51
C PHE A 102 3.79 -9.51 -6.46
N LEU A 103 3.56 -8.60 -7.40
CA LEU A 103 2.42 -8.71 -8.32
C LEU A 103 2.85 -9.30 -9.65
N VAL A 104 2.29 -10.46 -9.98
CA VAL A 104 2.58 -11.19 -11.21
C VAL A 104 1.30 -11.71 -11.86
N LEU A 105 1.37 -11.99 -13.15
CA LEU A 105 0.37 -12.73 -13.90
C LEU A 105 0.41 -14.24 -13.54
N PRO A 106 -0.60 -15.04 -13.92
CA PRO A 106 -0.62 -16.49 -13.65
C PRO A 106 0.57 -17.27 -14.23
N ASP A 107 1.20 -16.75 -15.27
CA ASP A 107 2.42 -17.31 -15.88
C ASP A 107 3.72 -16.91 -15.17
N GLY A 108 3.63 -16.07 -14.13
CA GLY A 108 4.77 -15.55 -13.38
C GLY A 108 5.35 -14.25 -13.95
N THR A 109 4.83 -13.71 -15.05
CA THR A 109 5.28 -12.44 -15.61
C THR A 109 4.97 -11.28 -14.67
N PRO A 110 5.94 -10.45 -14.27
CA PRO A 110 5.70 -9.32 -13.38
C PRO A 110 4.75 -8.27 -14.00
N LEU A 111 3.84 -7.75 -13.17
CA LEU A 111 3.04 -6.59 -13.52
C LEU A 111 3.92 -5.33 -13.42
N THR A 112 4.26 -4.71 -14.55
CA THR A 112 5.14 -3.54 -14.59
C THR A 112 4.45 -2.27 -15.09
N ALA A 113 3.42 -2.42 -15.94
CA ALA A 113 2.72 -1.27 -16.51
C ALA A 113 1.85 -0.55 -15.45
N GLY A 114 2.01 0.77 -15.31
CA GLY A 114 1.31 1.58 -14.31
C GLY A 114 -0.22 1.45 -14.32
N ASN A 115 -0.82 1.07 -15.46
CA ASN A 115 -2.26 0.83 -15.61
C ASN A 115 -2.70 -0.63 -15.35
N SER A 116 -1.78 -1.56 -15.07
CA SER A 116 -2.11 -2.98 -14.87
C SER A 116 -3.10 -3.18 -13.72
N ILE A 117 -2.86 -2.53 -12.57
CA ILE A 117 -3.76 -2.57 -11.42
C ILE A 117 -5.14 -1.97 -11.79
N THR A 118 -5.16 -0.84 -12.48
CA THR A 118 -6.41 -0.20 -12.93
C THR A 118 -7.22 -1.12 -13.84
N ARG A 119 -6.58 -1.85 -14.75
CA ARG A 119 -7.27 -2.85 -15.61
C ARG A 119 -7.88 -3.98 -14.81
N ILE A 120 -7.17 -4.47 -13.78
CA ILE A 120 -7.69 -5.50 -12.88
C ILE A 120 -8.92 -4.98 -12.12
N LEU A 121 -8.83 -3.76 -11.55
CA LEU A 121 -9.95 -3.13 -10.83
C LEU A 121 -11.16 -2.93 -11.76
N ASN A 122 -10.95 -2.44 -12.98
CA ASN A 122 -12.03 -2.28 -13.97
C ASN A 122 -12.74 -3.61 -14.26
N LYS A 123 -11.98 -4.70 -14.37
CA LYS A 123 -12.54 -6.03 -14.60
C LYS A 123 -13.35 -6.52 -13.39
N VAL A 124 -12.84 -6.31 -12.17
CA VAL A 124 -13.52 -6.72 -10.92
C VAL A 124 -14.85 -5.98 -10.75
N PHE A 125 -14.86 -4.68 -11.01
CA PHE A 125 -16.07 -3.86 -10.82
C PHE A 125 -16.98 -3.79 -12.04
N ASN A 126 -16.55 -4.33 -13.18
CA ASN A 126 -17.23 -4.15 -14.47
C ASN A 126 -17.54 -2.68 -14.81
N LYS A 127 -16.68 -1.76 -14.37
CA LYS A 127 -16.79 -0.30 -14.52
C LYS A 127 -15.41 0.32 -14.65
N LYS A 128 -15.33 1.54 -15.19
CA LYS A 128 -14.09 2.34 -15.20
C LYS A 128 -13.77 2.89 -13.80
N ILE A 129 -13.21 2.04 -12.94
CA ILE A 129 -12.76 2.41 -11.58
C ILE A 129 -11.25 2.34 -11.52
N GLY A 130 -10.61 3.49 -11.32
CA GLY A 130 -9.16 3.57 -11.09
C GLY A 130 -8.81 3.54 -9.60
N SER A 131 -7.56 3.25 -9.29
CA SER A 131 -7.04 3.33 -7.92
C SER A 131 -7.20 4.73 -7.30
N SER A 132 -7.19 5.79 -8.13
CA SER A 132 -7.48 7.15 -7.66
C SER A 132 -8.89 7.27 -7.09
N MET A 133 -9.91 6.70 -7.77
CA MET A 133 -11.28 6.71 -7.26
C MET A 133 -11.39 5.96 -5.91
N LEU A 134 -10.72 4.82 -5.76
CA LEU A 134 -10.72 4.09 -4.49
C LEU A 134 -10.06 4.91 -3.37
N ARG A 135 -9.00 5.68 -3.68
CA ARG A 135 -8.40 6.63 -2.73
C ARG A 135 -9.36 7.75 -2.36
N HIS A 136 -10.12 8.30 -3.32
CA HIS A 136 -11.17 9.28 -3.04
C HIS A 136 -12.22 8.72 -2.08
N ILE A 137 -12.71 7.50 -2.36
CA ILE A 137 -13.72 6.84 -1.51
C ILE A 137 -13.17 6.64 -0.08
N TYR A 138 -11.95 6.13 0.03
CA TYR A 138 -11.31 5.91 1.34
C TYR A 138 -11.18 7.22 2.14
N LEU A 139 -10.73 8.29 1.51
CA LEU A 139 -10.54 9.58 2.17
C LEU A 139 -11.87 10.28 2.48
N SER A 140 -12.88 10.17 1.61
CA SER A 140 -14.20 10.76 1.85
C SER A 140 -14.93 10.11 3.03
N SER A 141 -14.48 8.95 3.51
CA SER A 141 -15.01 8.34 4.75
C SER A 141 -14.33 8.84 6.03
N LYS A 142 -13.30 9.69 5.91
CA LYS A 142 -12.48 10.23 6.99
C LYS A 142 -12.72 11.73 7.11
N TYR A 143 -13.57 12.15 8.05
CA TYR A 143 -13.95 13.56 8.24
C TYR A 143 -13.13 14.30 9.29
N ASP A 144 -12.40 13.61 10.15
CA ASP A 144 -11.56 14.19 11.19
C ASP A 144 -10.21 14.65 10.60
N VAL A 145 -9.80 15.90 10.94
CA VAL A 145 -8.55 16.47 10.43
C VAL A 145 -7.32 15.71 10.94
N LYS A 146 -7.36 15.20 12.17
CA LYS A 146 -6.29 14.38 12.72
C LYS A 146 -6.15 13.09 11.90
N ASP A 147 -7.24 12.41 11.63
CA ASP A 147 -7.29 11.24 10.77
C ASP A 147 -6.80 11.56 9.35
N MET A 148 -7.06 12.78 8.85
CA MET A 148 -6.55 13.23 7.55
C MET A 148 -5.03 13.35 7.52
N ILE A 149 -4.42 13.91 8.56
CA ILE A 149 -2.95 14.06 8.65
C ILE A 149 -2.29 12.69 8.69
N ASP A 150 -2.74 11.81 9.58
CA ASP A 150 -2.21 10.46 9.74
C ASP A 150 -2.37 9.65 8.45
N THR A 151 -3.53 9.78 7.80
CA THR A 151 -3.83 9.11 6.54
C THR A 151 -2.95 9.66 5.41
N ALA A 152 -2.74 10.97 5.31
CA ALA A 152 -1.87 11.57 4.31
C ALA A 152 -0.44 11.03 4.45
N THR A 153 0.07 10.99 5.66
CA THR A 153 1.39 10.44 5.98
C THR A 153 1.48 8.97 5.55
N GLY A 154 0.53 8.14 5.97
CA GLY A 154 0.48 6.72 5.58
C GLY A 154 0.33 6.48 4.08
N MET A 155 -0.30 7.39 3.33
CA MET A 155 -0.40 7.34 1.87
C MET A 155 0.81 7.93 1.16
N GLY A 156 1.77 8.54 1.89
CA GLY A 156 2.96 9.16 1.36
C GLY A 156 2.70 10.43 0.55
N HIS A 157 1.75 11.26 0.97
CA HIS A 157 1.52 12.58 0.36
C HIS A 157 1.08 13.63 1.39
N SER A 158 1.18 14.91 1.03
CA SER A 158 0.80 16.01 1.90
C SER A 158 -0.72 16.09 2.10
N VAL A 159 -1.16 16.72 3.19
CA VAL A 159 -2.59 17.00 3.44
C VAL A 159 -3.21 17.83 2.32
N SER A 160 -2.47 18.78 1.72
CA SER A 160 -2.93 19.55 0.57
C SER A 160 -3.17 18.70 -0.67
N GLU A 161 -2.34 17.69 -0.90
CA GLU A 161 -2.56 16.71 -1.99
C GLU A 161 -3.74 15.81 -1.68
N GLN A 162 -3.91 15.41 -0.41
CA GLN A 162 -5.04 14.62 0.06
C GLN A 162 -6.37 15.34 -0.15
N LYS A 163 -6.44 16.64 0.11
CA LYS A 163 -7.66 17.44 -0.07
C LYS A 163 -8.22 17.37 -1.49
N LYS A 164 -7.37 17.21 -2.50
CA LYS A 164 -7.80 17.03 -3.89
C LYS A 164 -8.60 15.73 -4.12
N TYR A 165 -8.53 14.79 -3.19
CA TYR A 165 -9.26 13.51 -3.25
C TYR A 165 -10.58 13.55 -2.48
N LEU A 166 -10.85 14.58 -1.68
CA LEU A 166 -12.14 14.76 -1.01
C LEU A 166 -13.17 15.36 -1.97
N ARG A 167 -14.43 15.00 -1.80
CA ARG A 167 -15.51 15.70 -2.51
C ARG A 167 -15.64 17.11 -1.95
N GLU A 168 -15.93 18.10 -2.81
CA GLU A 168 -16.03 19.51 -2.38
C GLU A 168 -17.05 19.72 -1.25
N SER A 169 -18.13 18.93 -1.23
CA SER A 169 -19.17 18.99 -0.17
C SER A 169 -18.69 18.50 1.20
N ASP A 170 -17.61 17.73 1.25
CA ASP A 170 -17.20 16.98 2.45
C ASP A 170 -15.84 17.46 2.98
N ALA A 171 -15.18 18.37 2.27
CA ALA A 171 -13.84 18.83 2.65
C ALA A 171 -13.92 19.94 3.71
N PRO A 172 -13.23 19.79 4.88
CA PRO A 172 -13.10 20.91 5.83
C PRO A 172 -12.36 22.09 5.15
N SER A 173 -12.67 23.31 5.59
CA SER A 173 -12.03 24.50 5.03
C SER A 173 -10.51 24.48 5.29
N ILE A 174 -9.74 25.18 4.43
CA ILE A 174 -8.28 25.33 4.64
C ILE A 174 -7.99 25.96 6.00
N ASP A 175 -8.84 26.88 6.45
CA ASP A 175 -8.65 27.58 7.72
C ASP A 175 -8.92 26.65 8.91
N THR A 176 -9.91 25.76 8.83
CA THR A 176 -10.16 24.71 9.83
C THR A 176 -8.94 23.78 9.95
N ILE A 177 -8.39 23.32 8.82
CA ILE A 177 -7.20 22.44 8.80
C ILE A 177 -5.98 23.17 9.39
N ARG A 178 -5.78 24.46 9.09
CA ARG A 178 -4.65 25.25 9.62
C ARG A 178 -4.74 25.44 11.12
N LEU A 179 -5.92 25.72 11.66
CA LEU A 179 -6.14 25.89 13.09
C LEU A 179 -5.82 24.60 13.86
N GLU A 180 -6.30 23.46 13.38
CA GLU A 180 -6.06 22.17 14.04
C GLU A 180 -4.61 21.68 13.92
N ILE A 181 -3.91 21.99 12.81
CA ILE A 181 -2.46 21.73 12.68
C ILE A 181 -1.65 22.60 13.65
N ALA A 182 -2.08 23.84 13.91
CA ALA A 182 -1.39 24.74 14.84
C ALA A 182 -1.49 24.28 16.30
N ASP A 183 -2.54 23.54 16.64
CA ASP A 183 -2.77 23.02 18.00
C ASP A 183 -2.09 21.66 18.27
N LEU A 184 -1.42 21.07 17.27
CA LEU A 184 -0.67 19.83 17.46
C LEU A 184 0.65 20.11 18.19
N PRO A 185 1.03 19.27 19.18
CA PRO A 185 2.32 19.41 19.84
C PRO A 185 3.47 19.22 18.83
N PRO A 186 4.59 19.95 18.99
CA PRO A 186 5.76 19.76 18.13
C PRO A 186 6.28 18.31 18.25
N GLN A 187 6.51 17.67 17.12
CA GLN A 187 7.07 16.32 17.04
C GLN A 187 8.59 16.36 17.20
#